data_bac61aff80bd726026d2786e7266f0dc
#
_entry.id   bac61aff80bd726026d2786e7266f0dc
#
_cell.length_a   1.000
_cell.length_b   1.000
_cell.length_c   1.000
_cell.angle_alpha   90.00
_cell.angle_beta   90.00
_cell.angle_gamma   90.00
#
_symmetry.space_group_name_H-M   'P 1'
#
loop_
_entity.id
_entity.type
_entity.pdbx_description
1 polymer ?
#
loop_
_entity_poly.entity_id
_entity_poly.type
_entity_poly.pdbx_seq_one_letter_code
_entity_poly.pdbx_strand_id
1 'polypeptide(L)'
;VSVFTHPFANASGVGSWPGIAARQAAEVVVGELAGALAHIVELPARGVGADMLGRAGALLVDVAIDTVPRGYRLAARPGAVTRRAVSLLDEDMDALEEAWEAAGLRNDGRVVKVQAPGPITLAAEIELSNGHRAITDPGALRDLAASLAEGVSAHRAGLARRLEAEVVVQFDEPSLPKALGGGLSGVTALSPVAPIDEEVAAGLLDACVLTVGGEALLHCCAPGLPWDLLQ
;
A
#
# COMPACT_ATOMS: atom_id res chain seq x y z
N VAL A 1 30.62 11.24 0.11
CA VAL A 1 30.15 11.27 1.52
C VAL A 1 28.74 10.75 1.49
N SER A 2 28.53 9.51 1.97
CA SER A 2 27.18 8.94 2.10
C SER A 2 26.39 9.81 3.08
N VAL A 3 25.36 10.51 2.58
CA VAL A 3 24.52 11.41 3.37
C VAL A 3 23.44 10.64 4.13
N PHE A 4 23.28 9.33 3.87
CA PHE A 4 22.20 8.52 4.40
C PHE A 4 22.70 7.50 5.40
N THR A 5 22.50 7.77 6.67
CA THR A 5 22.79 6.82 7.75
C THR A 5 21.65 5.82 7.97
N HIS A 6 20.41 6.15 7.56
CA HIS A 6 19.25 5.27 7.67
C HIS A 6 18.12 5.73 6.74
N PRO A 7 17.50 4.87 5.91
CA PRO A 7 16.43 5.26 4.97
C PRO A 7 15.22 5.89 5.67
N PHE A 8 14.91 5.49 6.89
CA PHE A 8 13.79 6.01 7.68
C PHE A 8 14.06 7.37 8.34
N ALA A 9 15.27 7.91 8.26
CA ALA A 9 15.62 9.23 8.80
C ALA A 9 15.50 10.36 7.77
N ASN A 10 14.91 10.09 6.60
CA ASN A 10 14.83 11.04 5.49
C ASN A 10 13.42 11.56 5.23
N ALA A 11 13.34 12.69 4.52
CA ALA A 11 12.09 13.19 3.97
C ALA A 11 11.63 12.34 2.79
N SER A 12 10.33 12.07 2.70
CA SER A 12 9.69 11.38 1.58
C SER A 12 8.29 11.93 1.35
N GLY A 13 7.74 11.74 0.16
CA GLY A 13 6.32 11.93 -0.10
C GLY A 13 5.51 10.72 0.41
N VAL A 14 4.21 10.91 0.66
CA VAL A 14 3.33 9.82 1.10
C VAL A 14 3.05 8.78 0.01
N GLY A 15 3.18 9.14 -1.27
CA GLY A 15 2.93 8.28 -2.44
C GLY A 15 1.97 8.93 -3.43
N SER A 16 0.84 9.41 -2.96
CA SER A 16 -0.19 10.04 -3.80
C SER A 16 0.30 11.33 -4.45
N TRP A 17 0.06 11.44 -5.76
CA TRP A 17 0.45 12.57 -6.59
C TRP A 17 -0.74 13.07 -7.40
N PRO A 18 -0.89 14.39 -7.60
CA PRO A 18 -1.97 14.96 -8.41
C PRO A 18 -1.75 14.69 -9.91
N GLY A 19 -2.86 14.57 -10.66
CA GLY A 19 -2.83 14.35 -12.10
C GLY A 19 -2.82 12.89 -12.52
N ILE A 20 -2.50 12.65 -13.80
CA ILE A 20 -2.62 11.33 -14.45
C ILE A 20 -1.37 10.91 -15.24
N ALA A 21 -0.34 11.77 -15.30
CA ALA A 21 0.85 11.56 -16.11
C ALA A 21 1.97 10.89 -15.29
N ALA A 22 2.09 9.55 -15.38
CA ALA A 22 3.04 8.76 -14.59
C ALA A 22 4.49 9.21 -14.79
N ARG A 23 4.94 9.41 -16.04
CA ARG A 23 6.31 9.83 -16.36
C ARG A 23 6.65 11.17 -15.75
N GLN A 24 5.80 12.19 -15.94
CA GLN A 24 6.03 13.51 -15.37
C GLN A 24 6.10 13.48 -13.85
N ALA A 25 5.21 12.71 -13.21
CA ALA A 25 5.20 12.57 -11.76
C ALA A 25 6.47 11.87 -11.25
N ALA A 26 6.91 10.79 -11.91
CA ALA A 26 8.14 10.09 -11.57
C ALA A 26 9.39 10.96 -11.75
N GLU A 27 9.49 11.71 -12.86
CA GLU A 27 10.59 12.66 -13.09
C GLU A 27 10.70 13.71 -11.97
N VAL A 28 9.56 14.28 -11.56
CA VAL A 28 9.54 15.27 -10.47
C VAL A 28 9.92 14.62 -9.15
N VAL A 29 9.33 13.48 -8.79
CA VAL A 29 9.61 12.80 -7.52
C VAL A 29 11.07 12.36 -7.44
N VAL A 30 11.62 11.78 -8.50
CA VAL A 30 13.03 11.38 -8.53
C VAL A 30 13.93 12.61 -8.49
N GLY A 31 13.64 13.66 -9.26
CA GLY A 31 14.44 14.89 -9.28
C GLY A 31 14.50 15.61 -7.94
N GLU A 32 13.36 15.75 -7.26
CA GLU A 32 13.26 16.47 -5.98
C GLU A 32 13.71 15.63 -4.76
N LEU A 33 13.47 14.31 -4.80
CA LEU A 33 13.74 13.42 -3.66
C LEU A 33 14.96 12.51 -3.85
N ALA A 34 15.74 12.69 -4.92
CA ALA A 34 16.98 11.93 -5.12
C ALA A 34 17.99 12.12 -3.99
N GLY A 35 17.98 13.27 -3.33
CA GLY A 35 18.78 13.55 -2.14
C GLY A 35 18.13 13.16 -0.81
N ALA A 36 16.94 12.55 -0.85
CA ALA A 36 16.14 12.13 0.31
C ALA A 36 15.64 10.68 0.10
N LEU A 37 14.36 10.41 0.20
CA LEU A 37 13.79 9.09 -0.07
C LEU A 37 12.75 9.20 -1.19
N ALA A 38 13.17 8.97 -2.42
CA ALA A 38 12.27 8.90 -3.57
C ALA A 38 11.30 7.73 -3.44
N HIS A 39 10.15 7.82 -4.10
CA HIS A 39 9.11 6.79 -4.02
C HIS A 39 8.43 6.56 -5.37
N ILE A 40 7.81 5.39 -5.54
CA ILE A 40 6.91 5.17 -6.66
C ILE A 40 5.68 6.08 -6.53
N VAL A 41 5.21 6.65 -7.63
CA VAL A 41 4.03 7.53 -7.60
C VAL A 41 2.74 6.74 -7.62
N GLU A 42 1.71 7.28 -6.97
CA GLU A 42 0.33 6.84 -7.06
C GLU A 42 -0.53 7.95 -7.64
N LEU A 43 -1.29 7.64 -8.67
CA LEU A 43 -2.09 8.60 -9.43
C LEU A 43 -3.59 8.28 -9.32
N PRO A 44 -4.23 8.52 -8.16
CA PRO A 44 -5.62 8.15 -7.94
C PRO A 44 -6.60 8.85 -8.90
N ALA A 45 -6.22 9.99 -9.48
CA ALA A 45 -7.02 10.68 -10.51
C ALA A 45 -7.23 9.86 -11.80
N ARG A 46 -6.46 8.78 -12.03
CA ARG A 46 -6.70 7.82 -13.11
C ARG A 46 -7.94 6.93 -12.88
N GLY A 47 -8.55 7.00 -11.69
CA GLY A 47 -9.80 6.33 -11.33
C GLY A 47 -9.62 4.88 -10.88
N VAL A 48 -10.62 4.04 -11.16
CA VAL A 48 -10.67 2.63 -10.69
C VAL A 48 -9.38 1.88 -10.97
N GLY A 49 -8.83 1.25 -9.94
CA GLY A 49 -7.57 0.50 -10.00
C GLY A 49 -6.31 1.35 -9.77
N ALA A 50 -6.42 2.69 -9.73
CA ALA A 50 -5.32 3.61 -9.49
C ALA A 50 -5.31 4.21 -8.08
N ASP A 51 -6.45 4.19 -7.39
CA ASP A 51 -6.53 4.58 -5.98
C ASP A 51 -5.86 3.52 -5.09
N MET A 52 -5.58 3.88 -3.83
CA MET A 52 -4.86 3.03 -2.87
C MET A 52 -5.39 1.59 -2.79
N LEU A 53 -6.71 1.42 -2.70
CA LEU A 53 -7.32 0.09 -2.60
C LEU A 53 -7.36 -0.64 -3.94
N GLY A 54 -7.68 0.07 -5.02
CA GLY A 54 -7.67 -0.48 -6.37
C GLY A 54 -6.28 -0.95 -6.79
N ARG A 55 -5.25 -0.16 -6.47
CA ARG A 55 -3.84 -0.50 -6.70
C ARG A 55 -3.42 -1.74 -5.90
N ALA A 56 -3.92 -1.91 -4.67
CA ALA A 56 -3.70 -3.14 -3.90
C ALA A 56 -4.17 -4.39 -4.65
N GLY A 57 -5.23 -4.29 -5.45
CA GLY A 57 -5.70 -5.39 -6.29
C GLY A 57 -4.71 -5.89 -7.34
N ALA A 58 -3.66 -5.11 -7.66
CA ALA A 58 -2.54 -5.57 -8.49
C ALA A 58 -1.46 -6.32 -7.69
N LEU A 59 -1.44 -6.13 -6.37
CA LEU A 59 -0.46 -6.72 -5.47
C LEU A 59 -0.96 -8.02 -4.82
N LEU A 60 -2.28 -8.18 -4.64
CA LEU A 60 -2.85 -9.34 -3.96
C LEU A 60 -2.53 -10.66 -4.69
N VAL A 61 -2.03 -11.65 -3.94
CA VAL A 61 -1.73 -13.01 -4.43
C VAL A 61 -2.92 -13.91 -4.14
N ASP A 62 -3.40 -14.63 -5.14
CA ASP A 62 -4.55 -15.55 -5.08
C ASP A 62 -5.88 -14.94 -4.59
N VAL A 63 -5.92 -13.63 -4.41
CA VAL A 63 -7.11 -12.86 -4.04
C VAL A 63 -7.40 -11.82 -5.10
N ALA A 64 -8.66 -11.72 -5.51
CA ALA A 64 -9.10 -10.73 -6.49
C ALA A 64 -10.13 -9.78 -5.90
N ILE A 65 -10.15 -8.55 -6.44
CA ILE A 65 -11.15 -7.55 -6.09
C ILE A 65 -11.89 -7.04 -7.33
N ASP A 66 -13.12 -6.60 -7.12
CA ASP A 66 -13.94 -5.92 -8.12
C ASP A 66 -14.64 -4.72 -7.52
N THR A 67 -15.11 -3.80 -8.34
CA THR A 67 -15.79 -2.59 -7.89
C THR A 67 -17.21 -2.84 -7.41
N VAL A 68 -17.61 -2.06 -6.43
CA VAL A 68 -18.99 -1.90 -5.95
C VAL A 68 -19.29 -0.41 -5.74
N PRO A 69 -20.55 0.01 -5.59
CA PRO A 69 -20.88 1.43 -5.41
C PRO A 69 -20.16 2.12 -4.24
N ARG A 70 -19.74 1.38 -3.22
CA ARG A 70 -19.04 1.90 -2.04
C ARG A 70 -17.53 1.70 -2.07
N GLY A 71 -16.94 1.19 -3.16
CA GLY A 71 -15.51 0.94 -3.28
C GLY A 71 -15.20 -0.39 -3.96
N TYR A 72 -14.63 -1.34 -3.21
CA TYR A 72 -14.21 -2.65 -3.71
C TYR A 72 -14.74 -3.79 -2.86
N ARG A 73 -14.88 -4.96 -3.47
CA ARG A 73 -15.22 -6.22 -2.79
C ARG A 73 -14.35 -7.37 -3.27
N LEU A 74 -14.27 -8.41 -2.47
CA LEU A 74 -13.65 -9.67 -2.87
C LEU A 74 -14.40 -10.30 -4.05
N ALA A 75 -13.63 -10.77 -5.04
CA ALA A 75 -14.14 -11.45 -6.23
C ALA A 75 -13.58 -12.87 -6.32
N ALA A 76 -14.35 -13.78 -6.92
CA ALA A 76 -13.96 -15.19 -7.05
C ALA A 76 -12.77 -15.41 -7.99
N ARG A 77 -12.46 -14.44 -8.86
CA ARG A 77 -11.35 -14.50 -9.83
C ARG A 77 -11.00 -13.11 -10.35
N PRO A 78 -9.76 -12.91 -10.82
CA PRO A 78 -9.32 -11.66 -11.42
C PRO A 78 -10.20 -11.23 -12.60
N GLY A 79 -10.70 -10.00 -12.55
CA GLY A 79 -11.57 -9.39 -13.55
C GLY A 79 -10.91 -8.21 -14.29
N ALA A 80 -11.74 -7.35 -14.87
CA ALA A 80 -11.29 -6.16 -15.59
C ALA A 80 -10.59 -5.17 -14.65
N VAL A 81 -11.07 -5.04 -13.41
CA VAL A 81 -10.49 -4.16 -12.39
C VAL A 81 -9.05 -4.58 -12.04
N THR A 82 -8.85 -5.88 -11.75
CA THR A 82 -7.51 -6.41 -11.45
C THR A 82 -6.55 -6.20 -12.63
N ARG A 83 -6.97 -6.52 -13.86
CA ARG A 83 -6.12 -6.31 -15.04
C ARG A 83 -5.75 -4.84 -15.25
N ARG A 84 -6.70 -3.93 -15.01
CA ARG A 84 -6.46 -2.50 -15.08
C ARG A 84 -5.48 -2.05 -14.01
N ALA A 85 -5.64 -2.49 -12.77
CA ALA A 85 -4.74 -2.16 -11.67
C ALA A 85 -3.31 -2.63 -11.97
N VAL A 86 -3.14 -3.85 -12.47
CA VAL A 86 -1.83 -4.39 -12.90
C VAL A 86 -1.22 -3.51 -13.99
N SER A 87 -1.98 -3.19 -15.04
CA SER A 87 -1.47 -2.34 -16.14
C SER A 87 -1.05 -0.95 -15.66
N LEU A 88 -1.79 -0.35 -14.73
CA LEU A 88 -1.45 0.95 -14.16
C LEU A 88 -0.23 0.89 -13.25
N LEU A 89 -0.07 -0.19 -12.48
CA LEU A 89 1.11 -0.40 -11.65
C LEU A 89 2.37 -0.62 -12.50
N ASP A 90 2.25 -1.39 -13.59
CA ASP A 90 3.34 -1.60 -14.55
C ASP A 90 3.79 -0.27 -15.18
N GLU A 91 2.83 0.58 -15.60
CA GLU A 91 3.11 1.92 -16.13
C GLU A 91 3.84 2.80 -15.10
N ASP A 92 3.46 2.74 -13.82
CA ASP A 92 4.12 3.50 -12.75
C ASP A 92 5.55 2.98 -12.50
N MET A 93 5.75 1.67 -12.55
CA MET A 93 7.08 1.07 -12.42
C MET A 93 7.98 1.42 -13.59
N ASP A 94 7.46 1.39 -14.82
CA ASP A 94 8.19 1.78 -16.04
C ASP A 94 8.60 3.26 -15.97
N ALA A 95 7.67 4.13 -15.55
CA ALA A 95 7.94 5.56 -15.39
C ALA A 95 9.02 5.84 -14.32
N LEU A 96 8.97 5.13 -13.21
CA LEU A 96 9.99 5.27 -12.16
C LEU A 96 11.34 4.76 -12.63
N GLU A 97 11.39 3.61 -13.32
CA GLU A 97 12.63 3.06 -13.86
C GLU A 97 13.28 4.01 -14.88
N GLU A 98 12.50 4.57 -15.80
CA GLU A 98 12.98 5.55 -16.78
C GLU A 98 13.57 6.81 -16.10
N ALA A 99 12.87 7.36 -15.11
CA ALA A 99 13.35 8.53 -14.37
C ALA A 99 14.59 8.22 -13.52
N TRP A 100 14.64 7.05 -12.90
CA TRP A 100 15.77 6.57 -12.09
C TRP A 100 17.03 6.37 -12.92
N GLU A 101 16.89 5.76 -14.10
CA GLU A 101 17.98 5.56 -15.05
C GLU A 101 18.48 6.87 -15.65
N ALA A 102 17.57 7.75 -16.06
CA ALA A 102 17.90 9.08 -16.60
C ALA A 102 18.65 9.95 -15.57
N ALA A 103 18.36 9.79 -14.28
CA ALA A 103 19.06 10.46 -13.19
C ALA A 103 20.40 9.81 -12.79
N GLY A 104 20.77 8.65 -13.39
CA GLY A 104 22.02 7.95 -13.12
C GLY A 104 22.08 7.30 -11.75
N LEU A 105 20.94 6.86 -11.19
CA LEU A 105 20.82 6.39 -9.81
C LEU A 105 20.96 4.87 -9.63
N ARG A 106 21.17 4.11 -10.71
CA ARG A 106 21.42 2.67 -10.64
C ARG A 106 22.74 2.38 -9.89
N ASN A 107 22.72 1.46 -8.95
CA ASN A 107 23.90 1.04 -8.17
C ASN A 107 24.62 2.18 -7.44
N ASP A 108 23.98 3.29 -7.16
CA ASP A 108 24.61 4.42 -6.45
C ASP A 108 24.43 4.35 -4.92
N GLY A 109 23.83 3.30 -4.40
CA GLY A 109 23.58 3.06 -2.99
C GLY A 109 22.35 3.81 -2.43
N ARG A 110 21.52 4.40 -3.28
CA ARG A 110 20.28 5.06 -2.86
C ARG A 110 19.16 4.05 -2.64
N VAL A 111 18.21 4.50 -1.82
CA VAL A 111 17.03 3.74 -1.44
C VAL A 111 15.81 4.37 -2.10
N VAL A 112 14.87 3.55 -2.53
CA VAL A 112 13.57 3.99 -3.03
C VAL A 112 12.46 3.36 -2.19
N LYS A 113 11.34 4.05 -2.06
CA LYS A 113 10.19 3.59 -1.29
C LYS A 113 9.05 3.13 -2.21
N VAL A 114 8.43 2.01 -1.84
CA VAL A 114 7.11 1.60 -2.33
C VAL A 114 6.09 1.70 -1.20
N GLN A 115 4.83 1.93 -1.54
CA GLN A 115 3.77 1.98 -0.56
C GLN A 115 2.57 1.12 -0.98
N ALA A 116 1.85 0.63 0.02
CA ALA A 116 0.63 -0.13 -0.12
C ALA A 116 -0.30 0.14 1.08
N PRO A 117 -1.63 -0.07 0.97
CA PRO A 117 -2.46 -0.07 2.15
C PRO A 117 -1.95 -1.13 3.14
N GLY A 118 -2.05 -0.84 4.42
CA GLY A 118 -1.79 -1.84 5.44
C GLY A 118 -2.93 -2.86 5.56
N PRO A 119 -2.70 -3.98 6.24
CA PRO A 119 -3.65 -5.08 6.29
C PRO A 119 -4.99 -4.71 6.95
N ILE A 120 -4.96 -3.83 7.95
CA ILE A 120 -6.17 -3.41 8.67
C ILE A 120 -7.01 -2.48 7.79
N THR A 121 -6.39 -1.49 7.15
CA THR A 121 -7.08 -0.60 6.22
C THR A 121 -7.65 -1.37 5.04
N LEU A 122 -6.89 -2.30 4.46
CA LEU A 122 -7.35 -3.11 3.36
C LEU A 122 -8.63 -3.90 3.73
N ALA A 123 -8.62 -4.62 4.86
CA ALA A 123 -9.76 -5.39 5.32
C ALA A 123 -10.93 -4.52 5.80
N ALA A 124 -10.65 -3.31 6.33
CA ALA A 124 -11.67 -2.36 6.74
C ALA A 124 -12.42 -1.74 5.55
N GLU A 125 -11.79 -1.62 4.38
CA GLU A 125 -12.36 -0.91 3.23
C GLU A 125 -12.86 -1.84 2.12
N ILE A 126 -12.45 -3.13 2.10
CA ILE A 126 -12.94 -4.11 1.13
C ILE A 126 -14.17 -4.85 1.69
N GLU A 127 -15.18 -5.04 0.82
CA GLU A 127 -16.39 -5.80 1.13
C GLU A 127 -16.24 -7.28 0.80
N LEU A 128 -16.87 -8.11 1.61
CA LEU A 128 -17.21 -9.51 1.29
C LEU A 128 -18.37 -9.57 0.28
N SER A 129 -18.64 -10.73 -0.28
CA SER A 129 -19.76 -10.95 -1.22
C SER A 129 -21.14 -10.60 -0.64
N ASN A 130 -21.29 -10.67 0.69
CA ASN A 130 -22.52 -10.32 1.42
C ASN A 130 -22.63 -8.80 1.75
N GLY A 131 -21.65 -7.97 1.35
CA GLY A 131 -21.61 -6.55 1.59
C GLY A 131 -21.07 -6.11 2.95
N HIS A 132 -20.70 -7.06 3.82
CA HIS A 132 -19.98 -6.74 5.06
C HIS A 132 -18.50 -6.43 4.76
N ARG A 133 -17.86 -5.63 5.59
CA ARG A 133 -16.42 -5.37 5.49
C ARG A 133 -15.62 -6.65 5.80
N ALA A 134 -14.55 -6.90 5.07
CA ALA A 134 -13.73 -8.11 5.25
C ALA A 134 -13.17 -8.23 6.68
N ILE A 135 -12.91 -7.12 7.35
CA ILE A 135 -12.45 -7.09 8.73
C ILE A 135 -13.43 -7.75 9.74
N THR A 136 -14.70 -7.91 9.36
CA THR A 136 -15.71 -8.58 10.22
C THR A 136 -15.61 -10.09 10.19
N ASP A 137 -14.81 -10.67 9.30
CA ASP A 137 -14.56 -12.10 9.18
C ASP A 137 -13.07 -12.38 9.48
N PRO A 138 -12.75 -13.09 10.58
CA PRO A 138 -11.36 -13.35 10.95
C PRO A 138 -10.58 -14.17 9.93
N GLY A 139 -11.26 -15.01 9.14
CA GLY A 139 -10.63 -15.74 8.05
C GLY A 139 -10.23 -14.83 6.91
N ALA A 140 -11.19 -14.03 6.41
CA ALA A 140 -10.95 -13.08 5.35
C ALA A 140 -9.89 -12.03 5.72
N LEU A 141 -9.88 -11.57 6.97
CA LEU A 141 -8.87 -10.64 7.49
C LEU A 141 -7.46 -11.24 7.40
N ARG A 142 -7.28 -12.48 7.87
CA ARG A 142 -5.97 -13.16 7.80
C ARG A 142 -5.54 -13.44 6.37
N ASP A 143 -6.45 -13.91 5.52
CA ASP A 143 -6.16 -14.27 4.13
C ASP A 143 -5.78 -13.02 3.32
N LEU A 144 -6.48 -11.90 3.53
CA LEU A 144 -6.13 -10.61 2.91
C LEU A 144 -4.76 -10.10 3.37
N ALA A 145 -4.47 -10.16 4.66
CA ALA A 145 -3.19 -9.73 5.20
C ALA A 145 -2.03 -10.57 4.64
N ALA A 146 -2.18 -11.90 4.60
CA ALA A 146 -1.16 -12.79 4.05
C ALA A 146 -0.95 -12.57 2.54
N SER A 147 -2.04 -12.47 1.77
CA SER A 147 -2.02 -12.19 0.33
C SER A 147 -1.33 -10.85 0.02
N LEU A 148 -1.65 -9.80 0.78
CA LEU A 148 -1.04 -8.48 0.65
C LEU A 148 0.46 -8.52 0.96
N ALA A 149 0.84 -9.11 2.09
CA ALA A 149 2.24 -9.18 2.53
C ALA A 149 3.13 -9.89 1.49
N GLU A 150 2.66 -11.01 0.95
CA GLU A 150 3.36 -11.75 -0.12
C GLU A 150 3.48 -10.91 -1.38
N GLY A 151 2.40 -10.27 -1.83
CA GLY A 151 2.40 -9.45 -3.04
C GLY A 151 3.27 -8.20 -2.91
N VAL A 152 3.24 -7.52 -1.77
CA VAL A 152 4.12 -6.37 -1.49
C VAL A 152 5.58 -6.79 -1.44
N SER A 153 5.90 -7.94 -0.84
CA SER A 153 7.24 -8.51 -0.82
C SER A 153 7.75 -8.81 -2.24
N ALA A 154 6.90 -9.41 -3.09
CA ALA A 154 7.23 -9.69 -4.48
C ALA A 154 7.43 -8.39 -5.29
N HIS A 155 6.57 -7.38 -5.09
CA HIS A 155 6.67 -6.07 -5.72
C HIS A 155 7.96 -5.35 -5.31
N ARG A 156 8.27 -5.30 -4.01
CA ARG A 156 9.53 -4.78 -3.48
C ARG A 156 10.74 -5.43 -4.16
N ALA A 157 10.79 -6.76 -4.18
CA ALA A 157 11.88 -7.51 -4.78
C ALA A 157 11.97 -7.30 -6.30
N GLY A 158 10.83 -7.19 -6.99
CA GLY A 158 10.74 -6.89 -8.41
C GLY A 158 11.33 -5.52 -8.73
N LEU A 159 10.92 -4.50 -8.00
CA LEU A 159 11.41 -3.14 -8.19
C LEU A 159 12.89 -2.99 -7.83
N ALA A 160 13.36 -3.65 -6.75
CA ALA A 160 14.77 -3.65 -6.36
C ALA A 160 15.67 -4.16 -7.50
N ARG A 161 15.25 -5.23 -8.19
CA ARG A 161 15.97 -5.74 -9.37
C ARG A 161 15.95 -4.79 -10.56
N ARG A 162 14.79 -4.14 -10.82
CA ARG A 162 14.62 -3.21 -11.96
C ARG A 162 15.49 -1.96 -11.79
N LEU A 163 15.50 -1.40 -10.59
CA LEU A 163 16.22 -0.15 -10.29
C LEU A 163 17.69 -0.38 -9.88
N GLU A 164 18.07 -1.63 -9.60
CA GLU A 164 19.37 -1.95 -8.98
C GLU A 164 19.61 -1.12 -7.71
N ALA A 165 18.57 -1.04 -6.87
CA ALA A 165 18.53 -0.22 -5.67
C ALA A 165 17.90 -0.97 -4.49
N GLU A 166 18.17 -0.52 -3.28
CA GLU A 166 17.43 -0.97 -2.10
C GLU A 166 16.01 -0.40 -2.14
N VAL A 167 15.02 -1.22 -1.77
CA VAL A 167 13.61 -0.80 -1.72
C VAL A 167 13.07 -1.01 -0.31
N VAL A 168 12.53 0.06 0.29
CA VAL A 168 11.83 0.03 1.56
C VAL A 168 10.31 0.10 1.33
N VAL A 169 9.55 -0.42 2.29
CA VAL A 169 8.09 -0.48 2.21
C VAL A 169 7.47 0.51 3.19
N GLN A 170 6.39 1.17 2.76
CA GLN A 170 5.47 1.90 3.63
C GLN A 170 4.10 1.22 3.60
N PHE A 171 3.54 0.96 4.77
CA PHE A 171 2.13 0.58 4.91
C PHE A 171 1.28 1.79 5.32
N ASP A 172 0.18 2.01 4.58
CA ASP A 172 -0.76 3.10 4.85
C ASP A 172 -1.96 2.57 5.63
N GLU A 173 -2.12 3.05 6.86
CA GLU A 173 -3.15 2.59 7.81
C GLU A 173 -4.13 3.69 8.26
N PRO A 174 -4.76 4.44 7.34
CA PRO A 174 -5.70 5.49 7.72
C PRO A 174 -6.97 4.99 8.42
N SER A 175 -7.34 3.71 8.25
CA SER A 175 -8.51 3.12 8.90
C SER A 175 -8.20 2.44 10.24
N LEU A 176 -6.93 2.27 10.62
CA LEU A 176 -6.50 1.62 11.86
C LEU A 176 -7.14 2.24 13.12
N PRO A 177 -7.12 3.57 13.34
CA PRO A 177 -7.73 4.15 14.54
C PRO A 177 -9.24 3.90 14.63
N LYS A 178 -9.94 3.93 13.48
CA LYS A 178 -11.37 3.63 13.43
C LYS A 178 -11.67 2.15 13.64
N ALA A 179 -10.81 1.27 13.13
CA ALA A 179 -10.97 -0.17 13.31
C ALA A 179 -10.83 -0.57 14.78
N LEU A 180 -9.85 -0.02 15.49
CA LEU A 180 -9.64 -0.23 16.93
C LEU A 180 -10.72 0.43 17.79
N GLY A 181 -11.16 1.62 17.41
CA GLY A 181 -12.18 2.38 18.19
C GLY A 181 -13.63 2.00 17.87
N GLY A 182 -13.91 1.04 16.97
CA GLY A 182 -15.29 0.70 16.58
C GLY A 182 -15.99 1.76 15.74
N GLY A 183 -15.24 2.66 15.11
CA GLY A 183 -15.76 3.76 14.30
C GLY A 183 -16.04 3.43 12.84
N LEU A 184 -15.88 2.17 12.42
CA LEU A 184 -16.15 1.73 11.06
C LEU A 184 -17.65 1.58 10.81
N SER A 185 -18.12 2.14 9.69
CA SER A 185 -19.51 2.00 9.27
C SER A 185 -19.78 0.58 8.75
N GLY A 186 -20.83 -0.05 9.21
CA GLY A 186 -21.29 -1.34 8.67
C GLY A 186 -22.14 -1.20 7.40
N VAL A 187 -22.83 -2.28 7.05
CA VAL A 187 -23.72 -2.31 5.86
C VAL A 187 -24.87 -1.31 6.01
N THR A 188 -25.36 -1.13 7.22
CA THR A 188 -26.35 -0.13 7.59
C THR A 188 -25.90 0.69 8.79
N ALA A 189 -26.51 1.85 9.00
CA ALA A 189 -26.26 2.68 10.19
C ALA A 189 -26.58 1.96 11.52
N LEU A 190 -27.41 0.90 11.48
CA LEU A 190 -27.81 0.11 12.63
C LEU A 190 -26.92 -1.13 12.86
N SER A 191 -25.95 -1.36 12.00
CA SER A 191 -25.05 -2.52 12.08
C SER A 191 -23.59 -2.04 12.14
N PRO A 192 -23.14 -1.43 13.26
CA PRO A 192 -21.75 -0.97 13.39
C PRO A 192 -20.79 -2.16 13.33
N VAL A 193 -19.60 -1.93 12.82
CA VAL A 193 -18.51 -2.90 12.86
C VAL A 193 -17.92 -2.89 14.28
N ALA A 194 -17.80 -4.05 14.91
CA ALA A 194 -17.16 -4.17 16.21
C ALA A 194 -15.67 -3.77 16.12
N PRO A 195 -15.11 -3.20 17.19
CA PRO A 195 -13.67 -2.96 17.27
C PRO A 195 -12.88 -4.25 17.00
N ILE A 196 -11.76 -4.12 16.29
CA ILE A 196 -10.78 -5.21 16.21
C ILE A 196 -9.95 -5.22 17.51
N ASP A 197 -9.56 -6.40 17.93
CA ASP A 197 -8.65 -6.58 19.06
C ASP A 197 -7.24 -6.03 18.72
N GLU A 198 -6.63 -5.31 19.67
CA GLU A 198 -5.31 -4.69 19.48
C GLU A 198 -4.21 -5.74 19.22
N GLU A 199 -4.25 -6.89 19.93
CA GLU A 199 -3.27 -7.97 19.74
C GLU A 199 -3.40 -8.59 18.34
N VAL A 200 -4.64 -8.70 17.83
CA VAL A 200 -4.88 -9.18 16.45
C VAL A 200 -4.34 -8.17 15.44
N ALA A 201 -4.58 -6.87 15.64
CA ALA A 201 -4.09 -5.84 14.74
C ALA A 201 -2.55 -5.79 14.73
N ALA A 202 -1.92 -5.80 15.91
CA ALA A 202 -0.46 -5.84 16.07
C ALA A 202 0.14 -7.07 15.38
N GLY A 203 -0.39 -8.26 15.65
CA GLY A 203 0.11 -9.49 15.04
C GLY A 203 0.01 -9.52 13.50
N LEU A 204 -1.01 -8.89 12.91
CA LEU A 204 -1.14 -8.78 11.45
C LEU A 204 -0.14 -7.78 10.87
N LEU A 205 0.06 -6.64 11.53
CA LEU A 205 1.07 -5.65 11.13
C LEU A 205 2.47 -6.25 11.22
N ASP A 206 2.81 -6.90 12.32
CA ASP A 206 4.10 -7.58 12.51
C ASP A 206 4.35 -8.64 11.44
N ALA A 207 3.35 -9.47 11.14
CA ALA A 207 3.47 -10.48 10.09
C ALA A 207 3.74 -9.85 8.71
N CYS A 208 3.09 -8.73 8.39
CA CYS A 208 3.35 -7.99 7.14
C CYS A 208 4.76 -7.41 7.12
N VAL A 209 5.20 -6.76 8.22
CA VAL A 209 6.55 -6.19 8.34
C VAL A 209 7.62 -7.27 8.21
N LEU A 210 7.45 -8.40 8.88
CA LEU A 210 8.39 -9.53 8.79
C LEU A 210 8.49 -10.07 7.36
N THR A 211 7.35 -10.20 6.66
CA THR A 211 7.30 -10.71 5.29
C THR A 211 8.01 -9.79 4.29
N VAL A 212 7.97 -8.48 4.51
CA VAL A 212 8.64 -7.52 3.62
C VAL A 212 10.10 -7.23 4.01
N GLY A 213 10.66 -7.92 4.98
CA GLY A 213 12.08 -7.83 5.33
C GLY A 213 12.39 -7.37 6.75
N GLY A 214 11.40 -7.26 7.63
CA GLY A 214 11.57 -6.97 9.05
C GLY A 214 11.57 -5.49 9.43
N GLU A 215 11.58 -4.59 8.44
CA GLU A 215 11.48 -3.14 8.65
C GLU A 215 10.52 -2.51 7.63
N ALA A 216 9.65 -1.61 8.07
CA ALA A 216 8.75 -0.84 7.23
C ALA A 216 8.41 0.51 7.85
N LEU A 217 7.99 1.45 7.02
CA LEU A 217 7.36 2.69 7.44
C LEU A 217 5.86 2.45 7.66
N LEU A 218 5.29 3.07 8.68
CA LEU A 218 3.85 3.17 8.84
C LEU A 218 3.42 4.61 8.61
N HIS A 219 2.44 4.81 7.73
CA HIS A 219 1.79 6.10 7.53
C HIS A 219 0.32 6.03 7.96
N CYS A 220 -0.11 6.96 8.79
CA CYS A 220 -1.50 7.12 9.17
C CYS A 220 -1.84 8.61 9.21
N CYS A 221 -2.69 9.07 8.30
CA CYS A 221 -3.17 10.45 8.26
C CYS A 221 -4.41 10.69 9.14
N ALA A 222 -4.97 9.63 9.76
CA ALA A 222 -6.10 9.76 10.67
C ALA A 222 -5.64 10.20 12.07
N PRO A 223 -6.46 10.95 12.81
CA PRO A 223 -6.17 11.26 14.20
C PRO A 223 -6.30 10.02 15.11
N GLY A 224 -5.56 10.02 16.22
CA GLY A 224 -5.66 8.96 17.23
C GLY A 224 -4.83 7.71 16.90
N LEU A 225 -3.66 7.90 16.30
CA LEU A 225 -2.73 6.79 16.07
C LEU A 225 -2.40 6.06 17.37
N PRO A 226 -2.57 4.73 17.44
CA PRO A 226 -2.34 3.93 18.65
C PRO A 226 -0.82 3.67 18.84
N TRP A 227 -0.12 4.62 19.45
CA TRP A 227 1.33 4.54 19.65
C TRP A 227 1.76 3.31 20.45
N ASP A 228 0.95 2.89 21.43
CA ASP A 228 1.26 1.74 22.28
C ASP A 228 1.27 0.42 21.50
N LEU A 229 0.47 0.34 20.43
CA LEU A 229 0.42 -0.83 19.53
C LEU A 229 1.64 -0.90 18.61
N LEU A 230 2.33 0.22 18.37
CA LEU A 230 3.42 0.34 17.41
C LEU A 230 4.82 0.28 18.07
N GLN A 231 4.89 -0.01 19.36
CA GLN A 231 6.13 -0.18 20.10
C GLN A 231 6.58 -1.64 20.14
#